data_45383aacc39c05b7636f97cbb195b3a4
#
_entry.id   45383aacc39c05b7636f97cbb195b3a4
#
_cell.length_a   1.000
_cell.length_b   1.000
_cell.length_c   1.000
_cell.angle_alpha   90.00
_cell.angle_beta   90.00
_cell.angle_gamma   90.00
#
_symmetry.space_group_name_H-M   'P 1'
#
loop_
_entity.id
_entity.type
_entity.pdbx_description
1 polymer ?
#
loop_
_entity_poly.entity_id
_entity_poly.type
_entity_poly.pdbx_seq_one_letter_code
_entity_poly.pdbx_strand_id
1 'polypeptide(L)'
;TEHRMKEPFFVLATQNPFEMDGTYALPEAQIDRFFFKIVVDYPSESMLETILDQTTGAEITTGKQTITPQDILRFQQRVREVPIASHVRRAIARFVRSTLPSEPANPAAVREYVRFGISPRGAQAVVLAAKARALLDGRFNVSLDDVRFAVVPALRHRLQLNYRGAAEGLNVEEMLLELFDAQARAAIP
;
A
#
# COMPACT_ATOMS: atom_id res chain seq x y z
N THR A 1 13.17 -27.91 13.12
CA THR A 1 12.61 -27.37 14.39
C THR A 1 11.75 -26.18 14.05
N GLU A 2 10.48 -26.21 14.44
CA GLU A 2 9.55 -25.11 14.24
C GLU A 2 9.76 -24.10 15.38
N HIS A 3 9.99 -22.83 15.04
CA HIS A 3 10.13 -21.75 16.01
C HIS A 3 8.88 -20.84 15.90
N ARG A 4 8.06 -20.84 16.93
CA ARG A 4 6.91 -19.93 17.03
C ARG A 4 7.39 -18.55 17.41
N MET A 5 7.13 -17.58 16.52
CA MET A 5 7.39 -16.15 16.79
C MET A 5 6.31 -15.61 17.74
N LYS A 6 6.73 -14.74 18.67
CA LYS A 6 5.76 -14.05 19.56
C LYS A 6 4.99 -13.01 18.76
N GLU A 7 3.68 -12.91 19.03
CA GLU A 7 2.83 -11.85 18.46
C GLU A 7 2.99 -10.52 19.22
N PRO A 8 2.86 -9.37 18.55
CA PRO A 8 2.69 -9.22 17.09
C PRO A 8 4.00 -9.47 16.34
N PHE A 9 3.92 -10.23 15.24
CA PHE A 9 5.05 -10.43 14.35
C PHE A 9 4.92 -9.48 13.14
N PHE A 10 5.99 -8.78 12.81
CA PHE A 10 6.00 -7.77 11.76
C PHE A 10 7.28 -7.87 10.93
N VAL A 11 7.14 -7.81 9.61
CA VAL A 11 8.28 -7.82 8.67
C VAL A 11 8.41 -6.47 8.01
N LEU A 12 9.56 -5.83 8.21
CA LEU A 12 9.99 -4.65 7.46
C LEU A 12 11.16 -5.06 6.58
N ALA A 13 11.12 -4.69 5.31
CA ALA A 13 12.21 -4.89 4.37
C ALA A 13 12.51 -3.57 3.67
N THR A 14 13.78 -3.29 3.42
CA THR A 14 14.24 -2.15 2.64
C THR A 14 14.80 -2.62 1.31
N GLN A 15 14.64 -1.81 0.27
CA GLN A 15 15.27 -1.98 -1.02
C GLN A 15 16.03 -0.69 -1.34
N ASN A 16 17.31 -0.82 -1.66
CA ASN A 16 18.09 0.29 -2.18
C ASN A 16 18.14 0.18 -3.71
N PRO A 17 17.56 1.12 -4.47
CA PRO A 17 17.57 1.05 -5.93
C PRO A 17 18.96 1.15 -6.55
N PHE A 18 19.96 1.69 -5.81
CA PHE A 18 21.35 1.82 -6.27
C PHE A 18 22.19 0.52 -6.10
N GLU A 19 21.73 -0.42 -5.28
CA GLU A 19 22.43 -1.67 -4.99
C GLU A 19 21.86 -2.89 -5.74
N MET A 20 21.05 -2.66 -6.78
CA MET A 20 20.37 -3.74 -7.50
C MET A 20 21.26 -4.51 -8.47
N ASP A 21 22.46 -4.05 -8.76
CA ASP A 21 23.42 -4.79 -9.59
C ASP A 21 23.89 -6.06 -8.86
N GLY A 22 23.45 -7.22 -9.36
CA GLY A 22 23.82 -8.54 -8.81
C GLY A 22 22.84 -9.12 -7.78
N THR A 23 21.73 -8.46 -7.47
CA THR A 23 20.69 -9.02 -6.59
C THR A 23 19.53 -9.61 -7.37
N TYR A 24 18.99 -10.74 -6.89
CA TYR A 24 17.75 -11.30 -7.45
C TYR A 24 16.54 -10.54 -6.91
N ALA A 25 15.71 -10.02 -7.82
CA ALA A 25 14.43 -9.44 -7.44
C ALA A 25 13.55 -10.49 -6.75
N LEU A 26 12.82 -10.08 -5.70
CA LEU A 26 11.83 -10.96 -5.07
C LEU A 26 10.78 -11.38 -6.09
N PRO A 27 10.37 -12.66 -6.13
CA PRO A 27 9.26 -13.10 -6.95
C PRO A 27 7.98 -12.32 -6.64
N GLU A 28 7.19 -12.05 -7.66
CA GLU A 28 5.96 -11.25 -7.56
C GLU A 28 4.99 -11.77 -6.50
N ALA A 29 4.87 -13.10 -6.37
CA ALA A 29 4.04 -13.73 -5.36
C ALA A 29 4.52 -13.47 -3.91
N GLN A 30 5.79 -13.14 -3.72
CA GLN A 30 6.34 -12.75 -2.43
C GLN A 30 6.13 -11.26 -2.18
N ILE A 31 6.30 -10.43 -3.20
CA ILE A 31 6.03 -8.98 -3.13
C ILE A 31 4.56 -8.73 -2.79
N ASP A 32 3.61 -9.48 -3.36
CA ASP A 32 2.17 -9.38 -3.07
C ASP A 32 1.82 -9.64 -1.58
N ARG A 33 2.71 -10.25 -0.80
CA ARG A 33 2.51 -10.48 0.63
C ARG A 33 2.84 -9.29 1.51
N PHE A 34 3.62 -8.32 1.04
CA PHE A 34 3.88 -7.09 1.78
C PHE A 34 2.65 -6.20 1.76
N PHE A 35 2.28 -5.68 2.92
CA PHE A 35 1.07 -4.88 3.08
C PHE A 35 1.15 -3.56 2.33
N PHE A 36 2.27 -2.84 2.49
CA PHE A 36 2.58 -1.58 1.84
C PHE A 36 3.95 -1.61 1.17
N LYS A 37 4.09 -0.82 0.11
CA LYS A 37 5.36 -0.32 -0.40
C LYS A 37 5.39 1.20 -0.24
N ILE A 38 6.29 1.67 0.61
CA ILE A 38 6.48 3.09 0.88
C ILE A 38 7.73 3.54 0.14
N VAL A 39 7.63 4.63 -0.61
CA VAL A 39 8.78 5.29 -1.21
C VAL A 39 9.29 6.32 -0.22
N VAL A 40 10.58 6.29 0.04
CA VAL A 40 11.26 7.26 0.89
C VAL A 40 12.16 8.08 -0.02
N ASP A 41 11.79 9.34 -0.20
CA ASP A 41 12.56 10.27 -1.01
C ASP A 41 13.83 10.73 -0.27
N TYR A 42 14.77 11.30 -1.05
CA TYR A 42 15.95 11.89 -0.46
C TYR A 42 15.54 13.06 0.46
N PRO A 43 16.14 13.19 1.67
CA PRO A 43 15.78 14.23 2.61
C PRO A 43 16.06 15.63 2.06
N SER A 44 15.24 16.61 2.43
CA SER A 44 15.53 18.02 2.16
C SER A 44 16.79 18.47 2.91
N GLU A 45 17.37 19.61 2.50
CA GLU A 45 18.56 20.18 3.15
C GLU A 45 18.37 20.33 4.67
N SER A 46 17.24 20.89 5.10
CA SER A 46 16.95 21.07 6.52
C SER A 46 16.74 19.74 7.28
N MET A 47 16.17 18.73 6.63
CA MET A 47 16.08 17.39 7.22
C MET A 47 17.44 16.72 7.30
N LEU A 48 18.31 16.94 6.29
CA LEU A 48 19.66 16.40 6.30
C LEU A 48 20.50 17.04 7.43
N GLU A 49 20.40 18.35 7.64
CA GLU A 49 21.02 19.03 8.78
C GLU A 49 20.57 18.41 10.11
N THR A 50 19.25 18.20 10.28
CA THR A 50 18.70 17.55 11.47
C THR A 50 19.26 16.14 11.68
N ILE A 51 19.38 15.37 10.60
CA ILE A 51 19.95 14.01 10.65
C ILE A 51 21.41 14.07 11.08
N LEU A 52 22.20 14.99 10.53
CA LEU A 52 23.60 15.16 10.89
C LEU A 52 23.75 15.50 12.37
N ASP A 53 22.98 16.46 12.88
CA ASP A 53 23.02 16.86 14.28
C ASP A 53 22.65 15.70 15.23
N GLN A 54 21.64 14.91 14.88
CA GLN A 54 21.17 13.81 15.71
C GLN A 54 22.04 12.55 15.66
N THR A 55 22.78 12.34 14.58
CA THR A 55 23.51 11.07 14.35
C THR A 55 25.01 11.18 14.50
N THR A 56 25.59 12.40 14.43
CA THR A 56 27.03 12.63 14.53
C THR A 56 27.47 13.26 15.85
N GLY A 57 26.52 13.61 16.73
CA GLY A 57 26.80 14.14 18.06
C GLY A 57 27.33 13.08 19.03
N ALA A 58 27.83 13.54 20.19
CA ALA A 58 28.34 12.65 21.26
C ALA A 58 27.26 11.76 21.88
N GLU A 59 26.00 12.18 21.83
CA GLU A 59 24.86 11.43 22.36
C GLU A 59 23.94 11.00 21.21
N ILE A 60 23.76 9.69 21.05
CA ILE A 60 22.79 9.13 20.09
C ILE A 60 21.43 9.11 20.77
N THR A 61 20.48 9.88 20.24
CA THR A 61 19.10 9.90 20.76
C THR A 61 18.41 8.58 20.39
N THR A 62 18.16 7.73 21.37
CA THR A 62 17.36 6.52 21.17
C THR A 62 15.87 6.81 21.37
N GLY A 63 15.02 6.29 20.46
CA GLY A 63 13.58 6.42 20.61
C GLY A 63 13.06 5.75 21.89
N LYS A 64 12.10 6.40 22.56
CA LYS A 64 11.42 5.80 23.72
C LYS A 64 10.26 4.93 23.25
N GLN A 65 10.07 3.78 23.91
CA GLN A 65 8.90 2.95 23.65
C GLN A 65 7.63 3.71 24.08
N THR A 66 6.71 3.94 23.14
CA THR A 66 5.46 4.67 23.37
C THR A 66 4.23 3.75 23.41
N ILE A 67 4.31 2.57 22.80
CA ILE A 67 3.22 1.58 22.78
C ILE A 67 3.76 0.19 23.10
N THR A 68 2.91 -0.67 23.65
CA THR A 68 3.26 -2.06 23.96
C THR A 68 2.82 -3.02 22.84
N PRO A 69 3.38 -4.25 22.78
CA PRO A 69 2.89 -5.29 21.89
C PRO A 69 1.39 -5.57 22.03
N GLN A 70 0.86 -5.53 23.25
CA GLN A 70 -0.55 -5.71 23.56
C GLN A 70 -1.42 -4.58 22.98
N ASP A 71 -0.90 -3.34 22.97
CA ASP A 71 -1.59 -2.21 22.36
C ASP A 71 -1.72 -2.44 20.85
N ILE A 72 -0.67 -2.93 20.18
CA ILE A 72 -0.70 -3.24 18.74
C ILE A 72 -1.78 -4.29 18.44
N LEU A 73 -1.85 -5.37 19.23
CA LEU A 73 -2.88 -6.41 19.04
C LEU A 73 -4.29 -5.85 19.24
N ARG A 74 -4.50 -4.99 20.25
CA ARG A 74 -5.78 -4.31 20.46
C ARG A 74 -6.14 -3.40 19.28
N PHE A 75 -5.19 -2.64 18.75
CA PHE A 75 -5.43 -1.78 17.58
C PHE A 75 -5.79 -2.60 16.34
N GLN A 76 -5.09 -3.71 16.09
CA GLN A 76 -5.43 -4.62 14.98
C GLN A 76 -6.85 -5.15 15.07
N GLN A 77 -7.32 -5.50 16.28
CA GLN A 77 -8.69 -5.93 16.50
C GLN A 77 -9.68 -4.79 16.26
N ARG A 78 -9.43 -3.59 16.82
CA ARG A 78 -10.29 -2.40 16.62
C ARG A 78 -10.42 -2.00 15.16
N VAL A 79 -9.33 -2.04 14.38
CA VAL A 79 -9.37 -1.79 12.95
C VAL A 79 -10.34 -2.74 12.24
N ARG A 80 -10.38 -4.02 12.60
CA ARG A 80 -11.28 -5.00 12.00
C ARG A 80 -12.76 -4.70 12.29
N GLU A 81 -13.07 -4.11 13.45
CA GLU A 81 -14.41 -3.75 13.90
C GLU A 81 -14.98 -2.53 13.16
N VAL A 82 -14.15 -1.67 12.56
CA VAL A 82 -14.62 -0.49 11.80
C VAL A 82 -15.52 -0.93 10.65
N PRO A 83 -16.80 -0.47 10.59
CA PRO A 83 -17.71 -0.83 9.53
C PRO A 83 -17.33 -0.18 8.19
N ILE A 84 -17.68 -0.86 7.11
CA ILE A 84 -17.54 -0.37 5.75
C ILE A 84 -18.87 -0.52 5.02
N ALA A 85 -19.39 0.58 4.48
CA ALA A 85 -20.66 0.62 3.77
C ALA A 85 -20.63 -0.24 2.49
N SER A 86 -21.77 -0.80 2.11
CA SER A 86 -21.90 -1.69 0.96
C SER A 86 -21.49 -1.04 -0.37
N HIS A 87 -21.76 0.25 -0.55
CA HIS A 87 -21.37 0.99 -1.75
C HIS A 87 -19.84 1.16 -1.83
N VAL A 88 -19.15 1.43 -0.72
CA VAL A 88 -17.68 1.52 -0.67
C VAL A 88 -17.04 0.16 -1.00
N ARG A 89 -17.56 -0.94 -0.42
CA ARG A 89 -17.08 -2.30 -0.76
C ARG A 89 -17.27 -2.62 -2.24
N ARG A 90 -18.41 -2.24 -2.82
CA ARG A 90 -18.67 -2.44 -4.26
C ARG A 90 -17.71 -1.63 -5.12
N ALA A 91 -17.42 -0.37 -4.74
CA ALA A 91 -16.45 0.46 -5.44
C ALA A 91 -15.06 -0.18 -5.45
N ILE A 92 -14.58 -0.68 -4.31
CA ILE A 92 -13.29 -1.41 -4.21
C ILE A 92 -13.31 -2.67 -5.11
N ALA A 93 -14.37 -3.47 -5.06
CA ALA A 93 -14.47 -4.69 -5.85
C ALA A 93 -14.45 -4.40 -7.37
N ARG A 94 -15.20 -3.37 -7.81
CA ARG A 94 -15.20 -2.91 -9.21
C ARG A 94 -13.83 -2.38 -9.62
N PHE A 95 -13.21 -1.57 -8.77
CA PHE A 95 -11.87 -1.04 -9.00
C PHE A 95 -10.85 -2.17 -9.18
N VAL A 96 -10.80 -3.15 -8.28
CA VAL A 96 -9.87 -4.28 -8.39
C VAL A 96 -10.12 -5.07 -9.68
N ARG A 97 -11.38 -5.32 -10.04
CA ARG A 97 -11.71 -5.97 -11.32
C ARG A 97 -11.32 -5.14 -12.52
N SER A 98 -11.42 -3.81 -12.45
CA SER A 98 -11.02 -2.93 -13.56
C SER A 98 -9.51 -2.94 -13.84
N THR A 99 -8.69 -3.48 -12.94
CA THR A 99 -7.25 -3.65 -13.15
C THR A 99 -6.87 -4.93 -13.91
N LEU A 100 -7.81 -5.82 -14.19
CA LEU A 100 -7.54 -7.12 -14.82
C LEU A 100 -7.47 -6.99 -16.35
N PRO A 101 -6.34 -7.29 -17.01
CA PRO A 101 -6.20 -7.16 -18.45
C PRO A 101 -7.03 -8.17 -19.26
N SER A 102 -7.43 -9.28 -18.63
CA SER A 102 -8.24 -10.34 -19.26
C SER A 102 -9.71 -10.00 -19.45
N GLU A 103 -10.21 -8.92 -18.82
CA GLU A 103 -11.61 -8.53 -18.88
C GLU A 103 -11.85 -7.59 -20.08
N PRO A 104 -12.62 -8.00 -21.12
CA PRO A 104 -12.80 -7.19 -22.33
C PRO A 104 -13.45 -5.82 -22.11
N ALA A 105 -14.27 -5.70 -21.05
CA ALA A 105 -14.97 -4.46 -20.71
C ALA A 105 -14.07 -3.43 -19.98
N ASN A 106 -12.85 -3.81 -19.58
CA ASN A 106 -11.93 -2.93 -18.88
C ASN A 106 -11.30 -1.88 -19.81
N PRO A 107 -10.79 -0.76 -19.27
CA PRO A 107 -10.16 0.29 -20.05
C PRO A 107 -9.09 -0.24 -21.00
N ALA A 108 -8.97 0.35 -22.18
CA ALA A 108 -8.00 -0.07 -23.19
C ALA A 108 -6.56 -0.03 -22.62
N ALA A 109 -6.22 1.00 -21.87
CA ALA A 109 -4.92 1.13 -21.22
C ALA A 109 -4.58 -0.07 -20.29
N VAL A 110 -5.57 -0.60 -19.55
CA VAL A 110 -5.35 -1.78 -18.70
C VAL A 110 -5.10 -3.02 -19.56
N ARG A 111 -5.91 -3.24 -20.61
CA ARG A 111 -5.77 -4.40 -21.49
C ARG A 111 -4.46 -4.39 -22.30
N GLU A 112 -3.97 -3.20 -22.62
CA GLU A 112 -2.81 -2.99 -23.47
C GLU A 112 -1.49 -2.98 -22.67
N TYR A 113 -1.49 -2.42 -21.45
CA TYR A 113 -0.27 -2.12 -20.71
C TYR A 113 -0.10 -2.90 -19.40
N VAL A 114 -1.16 -3.49 -18.85
CA VAL A 114 -1.07 -4.25 -17.60
C VAL A 114 -0.77 -5.71 -17.91
N ARG A 115 0.23 -6.26 -17.23
CA ARG A 115 0.55 -7.70 -17.24
C ARG A 115 -0.23 -8.46 -16.19
N PHE A 116 -0.20 -7.95 -14.95
CA PHE A 116 -0.93 -8.52 -13.82
C PHE A 116 -1.69 -7.43 -13.08
N GLY A 117 -3.00 -7.62 -12.93
CA GLY A 117 -3.87 -6.77 -12.12
C GLY A 117 -3.78 -7.11 -10.63
N ILE A 118 -4.60 -6.42 -9.84
CA ILE A 118 -4.60 -6.52 -8.39
C ILE A 118 -5.22 -7.83 -7.92
N SER A 119 -4.53 -8.53 -7.01
CA SER A 119 -5.00 -9.74 -6.36
C SER A 119 -6.05 -9.45 -5.26
N PRO A 120 -6.80 -10.47 -4.79
CA PRO A 120 -7.67 -10.32 -3.62
C PRO A 120 -6.94 -9.83 -2.35
N ARG A 121 -5.64 -10.15 -2.19
CA ARG A 121 -4.81 -9.61 -1.11
C ARG A 121 -4.64 -8.11 -1.18
N GLY A 122 -4.45 -7.57 -2.40
CA GLY A 122 -4.41 -6.13 -2.60
C GLY A 122 -5.70 -5.45 -2.17
N ALA A 123 -6.88 -6.02 -2.54
CA ALA A 123 -8.17 -5.53 -2.08
C ALA A 123 -8.29 -5.53 -0.54
N GLN A 124 -7.85 -6.62 0.11
CA GLN A 124 -7.83 -6.74 1.57
C GLN A 124 -6.93 -5.71 2.22
N ALA A 125 -5.73 -5.47 1.66
CA ALA A 125 -4.81 -4.46 2.16
C ALA A 125 -5.43 -3.06 2.11
N VAL A 126 -6.04 -2.70 0.99
CA VAL A 126 -6.75 -1.41 0.83
C VAL A 126 -7.86 -1.25 1.87
N VAL A 127 -8.70 -2.28 2.06
CA VAL A 127 -9.80 -2.23 3.05
C VAL A 127 -9.26 -2.03 4.46
N LEU A 128 -8.25 -2.80 4.88
CA LEU A 128 -7.69 -2.71 6.22
C LEU A 128 -6.99 -1.36 6.45
N ALA A 129 -6.28 -0.85 5.46
CA ALA A 129 -5.64 0.47 5.51
C ALA A 129 -6.68 1.60 5.62
N ALA A 130 -7.75 1.54 4.82
CA ALA A 130 -8.83 2.51 4.88
C ALA A 130 -9.56 2.50 6.23
N LYS A 131 -9.77 1.32 6.82
CA LYS A 131 -10.33 1.18 8.18
C LYS A 131 -9.40 1.77 9.24
N ALA A 132 -8.09 1.50 9.14
CA ALA A 132 -7.11 2.06 10.06
C ALA A 132 -7.07 3.58 9.99
N ARG A 133 -7.11 4.15 8.77
CA ARG A 133 -7.18 5.62 8.58
C ARG A 133 -8.42 6.22 9.21
N ALA A 134 -9.60 5.66 8.93
CA ALA A 134 -10.85 6.14 9.52
C ALA A 134 -10.78 6.15 11.06
N LEU A 135 -10.23 5.08 11.65
CA LEU A 135 -10.06 4.96 13.10
C LEU A 135 -9.08 6.00 13.66
N LEU A 136 -7.95 6.22 12.99
CA LEU A 136 -6.95 7.24 13.38
C LEU A 136 -7.53 8.66 13.34
N ASP A 137 -8.43 8.93 12.38
CA ASP A 137 -9.14 10.20 12.27
C ASP A 137 -10.37 10.31 13.20
N GLY A 138 -10.57 9.33 14.09
CA GLY A 138 -11.69 9.29 15.04
C GLY A 138 -13.06 9.04 14.39
N ARG A 139 -13.09 8.52 13.16
CA ARG A 139 -14.34 8.26 12.43
C ARG A 139 -14.77 6.79 12.59
N PHE A 140 -16.09 6.59 12.65
CA PHE A 140 -16.68 5.27 12.90
C PHE A 140 -16.95 4.45 11.64
N ASN A 141 -16.69 5.00 10.44
CA ASN A 141 -16.93 4.31 9.17
C ASN A 141 -15.91 4.75 8.11
N VAL A 142 -15.67 3.86 7.16
CA VAL A 142 -14.76 4.09 6.04
C VAL A 142 -15.43 4.94 4.97
N SER A 143 -14.74 5.99 4.50
CA SER A 143 -15.11 6.81 3.35
C SER A 143 -14.37 6.38 2.07
N LEU A 144 -14.80 6.88 0.91
CA LEU A 144 -14.07 6.71 -0.35
C LEU A 144 -12.69 7.39 -0.33
N ASP A 145 -12.55 8.50 0.42
CA ASP A 145 -11.26 9.19 0.58
C ASP A 145 -10.25 8.35 1.37
N ASP A 146 -10.71 7.55 2.34
CA ASP A 146 -9.84 6.63 3.06
C ASP A 146 -9.32 5.54 2.14
N VAL A 147 -10.19 5.03 1.27
CA VAL A 147 -9.82 4.05 0.25
C VAL A 147 -8.83 4.66 -0.72
N ARG A 148 -9.10 5.86 -1.24
CA ARG A 148 -8.22 6.58 -2.18
C ARG A 148 -6.81 6.77 -1.62
N PHE A 149 -6.71 7.17 -0.35
CA PHE A 149 -5.42 7.30 0.35
C PHE A 149 -4.65 5.98 0.41
N ALA A 150 -5.36 4.86 0.64
CA ALA A 150 -4.77 3.55 0.78
C ALA A 150 -4.34 2.93 -0.57
N VAL A 151 -4.94 3.36 -1.69
CA VAL A 151 -4.74 2.77 -3.03
C VAL A 151 -3.26 2.70 -3.39
N VAL A 152 -2.56 3.84 -3.38
CA VAL A 152 -1.18 3.90 -3.86
C VAL A 152 -0.23 3.08 -2.98
N PRO A 153 -0.10 3.30 -1.67
CA PRO A 153 0.86 2.56 -0.85
C PRO A 153 0.58 1.06 -0.77
N ALA A 154 -0.71 0.66 -0.85
CA ALA A 154 -1.09 -0.74 -0.83
C ALA A 154 -0.93 -1.44 -2.19
N LEU A 155 -0.98 -0.74 -3.32
CA LEU A 155 -1.13 -1.37 -4.63
C LEU A 155 -0.01 -1.07 -5.62
N ARG A 156 0.85 -0.05 -5.41
CA ARG A 156 1.92 0.31 -6.36
C ARG A 156 2.88 -0.83 -6.68
N HIS A 157 3.05 -1.80 -5.77
CA HIS A 157 3.90 -2.97 -5.95
C HIS A 157 3.16 -4.21 -6.44
N ARG A 158 1.84 -4.11 -6.63
CA ARG A 158 0.96 -5.21 -7.02
C ARG A 158 0.48 -5.12 -8.46
N LEU A 159 0.24 -3.90 -8.95
CA LEU A 159 -0.08 -3.68 -10.37
C LEU A 159 1.21 -3.73 -11.18
N GLN A 160 1.26 -4.62 -12.15
CA GLN A 160 2.45 -4.79 -12.96
C GLN A 160 2.17 -4.44 -14.42
N LEU A 161 3.00 -3.57 -14.96
CA LEU A 161 2.99 -3.25 -16.38
C LEU A 161 3.66 -4.37 -17.18
N ASN A 162 3.23 -4.56 -18.41
CA ASN A 162 3.96 -5.36 -19.38
C ASN A 162 5.14 -4.56 -19.95
N TYR A 163 5.94 -5.21 -20.83
CA TYR A 163 7.11 -4.58 -21.42
C TYR A 163 6.77 -3.25 -22.14
N ARG A 164 5.64 -3.20 -22.84
CA ARG A 164 5.20 -2.00 -23.57
C ARG A 164 4.86 -0.86 -22.63
N GLY A 165 4.07 -1.12 -21.59
CA GLY A 165 3.73 -0.10 -20.59
C GLY A 165 4.95 0.44 -19.85
N ALA A 166 5.92 -0.43 -19.55
CA ALA A 166 7.18 -0.02 -18.95
C ALA A 166 8.04 0.82 -19.91
N ALA A 167 8.12 0.44 -21.19
CA ALA A 167 8.87 1.16 -22.22
C ALA A 167 8.28 2.54 -22.54
N GLU A 168 6.96 2.69 -22.45
CA GLU A 168 6.26 3.98 -22.61
C GLU A 168 6.31 4.85 -21.35
N GLY A 169 6.91 4.37 -20.27
CA GLY A 169 7.10 5.12 -19.02
C GLY A 169 5.80 5.41 -18.26
N LEU A 170 4.80 4.53 -18.35
CA LEU A 170 3.52 4.73 -17.69
C LEU A 170 3.67 4.76 -16.17
N ASN A 171 3.01 5.72 -15.53
CA ASN A 171 2.99 5.86 -14.09
C ASN A 171 1.90 4.96 -13.48
N VAL A 172 2.33 3.91 -12.77
CA VAL A 172 1.44 2.95 -12.09
C VAL A 172 0.54 3.65 -11.08
N GLU A 173 1.03 4.65 -10.36
CA GLU A 173 0.28 5.33 -9.30
C GLU A 173 -0.85 6.18 -9.86
N GLU A 174 -0.56 6.92 -10.94
CA GLU A 174 -1.56 7.70 -11.67
C GLU A 174 -2.64 6.77 -12.24
N MET A 175 -2.24 5.68 -12.90
CA MET A 175 -3.18 4.68 -13.42
C MET A 175 -4.07 4.11 -12.32
N LEU A 176 -3.52 3.77 -11.14
CA LEU A 176 -4.29 3.27 -10.01
C LEU A 176 -5.32 4.28 -9.51
N LEU A 177 -4.93 5.55 -9.38
CA LEU A 177 -5.82 6.62 -8.92
C LEU A 177 -6.91 6.91 -9.94
N GLU A 178 -6.61 6.98 -11.23
CA GLU A 178 -7.61 7.19 -12.29
C GLU A 178 -8.64 6.07 -12.34
N LEU A 179 -8.17 4.81 -12.26
CA LEU A 179 -9.07 3.64 -12.23
C LEU A 179 -9.96 3.66 -10.99
N PHE A 180 -9.41 4.00 -9.82
CA PHE A 180 -10.21 4.10 -8.60
C PHE A 180 -11.22 5.22 -8.68
N ASP A 181 -10.81 6.43 -9.07
CA ASP A 181 -11.67 7.62 -9.15
C ASP A 181 -12.85 7.41 -10.13
N ALA A 182 -12.63 6.67 -11.23
CA ALA A 182 -13.70 6.29 -12.14
C ALA A 182 -14.75 5.40 -11.47
N GLN A 183 -14.33 4.42 -10.66
CA GLN A 183 -15.25 3.52 -9.95
C GLN A 183 -15.91 4.19 -8.74
N ALA A 184 -15.21 5.10 -8.07
CA ALA A 184 -15.74 5.87 -6.95
C ALA A 184 -16.88 6.78 -7.40
N ARG A 185 -16.72 7.50 -8.52
CA ARG A 185 -17.79 8.33 -9.12
C ARG A 185 -19.03 7.51 -9.46
N ALA A 186 -18.86 6.31 -9.99
CA ALA A 186 -19.98 5.41 -10.32
C ALA A 186 -20.66 4.78 -9.09
N ALA A 187 -20.09 4.92 -7.89
CA ALA A 187 -20.62 4.37 -6.65
C ALA A 187 -21.46 5.38 -5.84
N ILE A 188 -21.38 6.66 -6.17
CA ILE A 188 -22.21 7.72 -5.59
C ILE A 188 -23.56 7.69 -6.31
N PRO A 189 -24.68 7.53 -5.60
CA PRO A 189 -26.02 7.46 -6.20
C PRO A 189 -26.42 8.80 -6.81
#